data_d785a5cde163b16b49a8110dabf10ad1
#
_entry.id   d785a5cde163b16b49a8110dabf10ad1
#
_cell.length_a   1.000
_cell.length_b   1.000
_cell.length_c   1.000
_cell.angle_alpha   90.00
_cell.angle_beta   90.00
_cell.angle_gamma   90.00
#
_symmetry.space_group_name_H-M   'P 1'
#
loop_
_entity.id
_entity.type
_entity.pdbx_description
1 polymer ?
#
loop_
_entity_poly.entity_id
_entity_poly.type
_entity_poly.pdbx_seq_one_letter_code
_entity_poly.pdbx_strand_id
1 'polypeptide(L)'
;MANNVAVADNSLLTTYDEYKKLSNDDRLSMTGQGGKVGNMLPKLKINYASEIEADGKDISIPKGQWTITFRDADDKPVSVFGEKVTVRAFFRGYRYSVWDTDNEKLILLSSIFKNWNESVIDNMGNEHTAGKYKKAMIRDFPEYETSTTQLKCQQIIYGRATFENAVDMHKKPVEVVDLPMTWVAKGSGFMPVSDAIKVLTDRKVLMEEYPFTITTHKLKKGAVTYWEPVLEEN
;
A
#
# COMPACT_ATOMS: atom_id res chain seq x y z
N MET A 1 30.39 -0.48 5.49
CA MET A 1 29.66 -1.63 6.03
C MET A 1 28.21 -1.18 6.18
N ALA A 2 27.27 -1.81 5.48
CA ALA A 2 25.85 -1.51 5.66
C ALA A 2 25.44 -1.95 7.08
N ASN A 3 24.73 -1.09 7.79
CA ASN A 3 24.14 -1.47 9.06
C ASN A 3 22.97 -2.42 8.77
N ASN A 4 23.11 -3.70 9.12
CA ASN A 4 21.98 -4.61 9.18
C ASN A 4 21.07 -4.13 10.32
N VAL A 5 19.99 -3.45 9.97
CA VAL A 5 18.92 -3.16 10.90
C VAL A 5 18.09 -4.43 11.02
N ALA A 6 18.25 -5.16 12.13
CA ALA A 6 17.37 -6.30 12.40
C ALA A 6 15.93 -5.78 12.48
N VAL A 7 15.09 -6.23 11.58
CA VAL A 7 13.65 -5.95 11.61
C VAL A 7 13.09 -6.70 12.81
N ALA A 8 12.38 -6.01 13.71
CA ALA A 8 11.61 -6.66 14.75
C ALA A 8 10.71 -7.70 14.08
N ASP A 9 10.71 -8.93 14.58
CA ASP A 9 10.01 -10.06 13.98
C ASP A 9 8.50 -9.79 13.93
N ASN A 10 8.07 -9.06 12.90
CA ASN A 10 6.68 -8.93 12.51
C ASN A 10 6.28 -10.18 11.71
N SER A 11 6.52 -11.36 12.31
CA SER A 11 6.32 -12.68 11.73
C SER A 11 4.86 -13.03 11.40
N LEU A 12 4.00 -12.03 11.22
CA LEU A 12 2.58 -12.26 10.95
C LEU A 12 2.29 -12.89 9.59
N LEU A 13 3.26 -12.91 8.67
CA LEU A 13 3.07 -13.53 7.35
C LEU A 13 4.37 -14.16 6.86
N THR A 14 4.65 -15.38 7.27
CA THR A 14 5.76 -16.15 6.73
C THR A 14 5.42 -16.77 5.38
N THR A 15 4.13 -17.08 5.15
CA THR A 15 3.66 -17.67 3.88
C THR A 15 2.22 -17.24 3.54
N TYR A 16 1.83 -17.37 2.27
CA TYR A 16 0.45 -17.18 1.81
C TYR A 16 -0.55 -18.13 2.51
N ASP A 17 -0.12 -19.33 2.88
CA ASP A 17 -0.96 -20.30 3.59
C ASP A 17 -1.21 -19.89 5.03
N GLU A 18 -0.28 -19.24 5.69
CA GLU A 18 -0.49 -18.64 7.01
C GLU A 18 -1.45 -17.46 6.92
N TYR A 19 -1.32 -16.60 5.92
CA TYR A 19 -2.28 -15.53 5.67
C TYR A 19 -3.72 -16.07 5.46
N LYS A 20 -3.89 -17.17 4.73
CA LYS A 20 -5.21 -17.81 4.56
C LYS A 20 -5.83 -18.32 5.86
N LYS A 21 -5.00 -18.69 6.84
CA LYS A 21 -5.44 -19.17 8.15
C LYS A 21 -5.88 -18.06 9.10
N LEU A 22 -5.56 -16.81 8.79
CA LEU A 22 -5.95 -15.67 9.61
C LEU A 22 -7.47 -15.52 9.63
N SER A 23 -8.01 -15.21 10.80
CA SER A 23 -9.42 -14.82 10.94
C SER A 23 -9.72 -13.53 10.18
N ASN A 24 -10.99 -13.27 9.87
CA ASN A 24 -11.39 -12.00 9.27
C ASN A 24 -11.01 -10.82 10.15
N ASP A 25 -11.08 -10.96 11.47
CA ASP A 25 -10.71 -9.90 12.43
C ASP A 25 -9.22 -9.60 12.39
N ASP A 26 -8.36 -10.61 12.27
CA ASP A 26 -6.93 -10.42 12.10
C ASP A 26 -6.62 -9.74 10.77
N ARG A 27 -7.29 -10.14 9.69
CA ARG A 27 -7.17 -9.49 8.38
C ARG A 27 -7.66 -8.04 8.42
N LEU A 28 -8.76 -7.76 9.10
CA LEU A 28 -9.27 -6.40 9.33
C LEU A 28 -8.29 -5.57 10.16
N SER A 29 -7.69 -6.16 11.19
CA SER A 29 -6.66 -5.53 12.00
C SER A 29 -5.43 -5.17 11.16
N MET A 30 -4.96 -6.10 10.31
CA MET A 30 -3.83 -5.87 9.39
C MET A 30 -4.09 -4.78 8.37
N THR A 31 -5.36 -4.58 7.97
CA THR A 31 -5.76 -3.51 7.05
C THR A 31 -5.98 -2.16 7.73
N GLY A 32 -5.91 -2.11 9.06
CA GLY A 32 -6.25 -0.94 9.85
C GLY A 32 -7.77 -0.70 9.96
N GLN A 33 -8.58 -1.69 9.63
CA GLN A 33 -10.04 -1.62 9.70
C GLN A 33 -10.59 -2.05 11.07
N GLY A 34 -9.83 -2.80 11.85
CA GLY A 34 -10.19 -3.14 13.23
C GLY A 34 -9.67 -2.06 14.18
N GLY A 35 -10.52 -1.48 15.01
CA GLY A 35 -10.20 -0.40 15.96
C GLY A 35 -9.17 -0.75 17.07
N LYS A 36 -8.43 -1.83 16.93
CA LYS A 36 -7.29 -2.16 17.78
C LYS A 36 -6.01 -1.72 17.06
N VAL A 37 -5.20 -0.93 17.73
CA VAL A 37 -3.81 -0.65 17.35
C VAL A 37 -3.02 -1.95 17.52
N GLY A 38 -3.28 -2.91 16.64
CA GLY A 38 -2.49 -4.12 16.49
C GLY A 38 -1.37 -3.88 15.49
N ASN A 39 -0.41 -4.75 15.42
CA ASN A 39 0.77 -4.70 14.56
C ASN A 39 0.38 -4.55 13.07
N MET A 40 0.13 -3.31 12.65
CA MET A 40 -0.14 -3.03 11.23
C MET A 40 1.14 -3.27 10.44
N LEU A 41 1.03 -4.02 9.35
CA LEU A 41 2.15 -4.17 8.42
C LEU A 41 2.62 -2.80 7.93
N PRO A 42 3.93 -2.61 7.81
CA PRO A 42 4.52 -1.42 7.21
C PRO A 42 3.88 -1.11 5.85
N LYS A 43 3.61 0.17 5.60
CA LYS A 43 2.99 0.61 4.34
C LYS A 43 4.05 1.04 3.35
N LEU A 44 4.16 0.29 2.24
CA LEU A 44 4.94 0.71 1.08
C LEU A 44 4.18 1.82 0.35
N LYS A 45 4.81 2.96 0.12
CA LYS A 45 4.22 4.13 -0.55
C LYS A 45 5.25 4.92 -1.33
N ILE A 46 4.79 5.74 -2.26
CA ILE A 46 5.64 6.72 -2.94
C ILE A 46 5.79 7.96 -2.04
N ASN A 47 7.01 8.44 -1.88
CA ASN A 47 7.30 9.67 -1.14
C ASN A 47 6.96 10.90 -1.99
N TYR A 48 6.05 11.73 -1.50
CA TYR A 48 5.68 13.02 -2.09
C TYR A 48 6.24 14.22 -1.33
N ALA A 49 6.74 14.01 -0.12
CA ALA A 49 7.38 15.08 0.65
C ALA A 49 8.78 15.38 0.09
N SER A 50 9.14 16.65 0.03
CA SER A 50 10.50 17.06 -0.34
C SER A 50 11.41 17.16 0.88
N GLU A 51 10.83 17.36 2.05
CA GLU A 51 11.49 17.53 3.32
C GLU A 51 10.78 16.72 4.38
N ILE A 52 11.53 16.15 5.30
CA ILE A 52 11.00 15.42 6.46
C ILE A 52 11.73 15.97 7.67
N GLU A 53 11.00 16.39 8.69
CA GLU A 53 11.58 16.80 9.95
C GLU A 53 12.11 15.56 10.70
N ALA A 54 13.39 15.59 11.06
CA ALA A 54 14.00 14.58 11.90
C ALA A 54 15.03 15.25 12.82
N ASP A 55 14.97 14.95 14.11
CA ASP A 55 15.86 15.51 15.13
C ASP A 55 15.89 17.06 15.14
N GLY A 56 14.73 17.70 14.88
CA GLY A 56 14.60 19.16 14.82
C GLY A 56 15.25 19.81 13.59
N LYS A 57 15.52 19.05 12.54
CA LYS A 57 16.08 19.55 11.27
C LYS A 57 15.25 19.03 10.09
N ASP A 58 15.09 19.90 9.09
CA ASP A 58 14.51 19.52 7.82
C ASP A 58 15.55 18.74 6.98
N ILE A 59 15.24 17.49 6.70
CA ILE A 59 16.06 16.63 5.85
C ILE A 59 15.41 16.54 4.47
N SER A 60 16.14 16.96 3.45
CA SER A 60 15.68 16.87 2.05
C SER A 60 15.76 15.44 1.54
N ILE A 61 14.61 14.92 1.10
CA ILE A 61 14.48 13.59 0.48
C ILE A 61 13.91 13.73 -0.94
N PRO A 62 14.48 13.04 -1.94
CA PRO A 62 13.96 13.10 -3.29
C PRO A 62 12.50 12.63 -3.36
N LYS A 63 11.65 13.44 -4.00
CA LYS A 63 10.27 13.04 -4.32
C LYS A 63 10.27 11.92 -5.34
N GLY A 64 9.27 11.06 -5.25
CA GLY A 64 9.10 9.94 -6.18
C GLY A 64 9.84 8.67 -5.77
N GLN A 65 10.64 8.68 -4.73
CA GLN A 65 11.21 7.44 -4.19
C GLN A 65 10.15 6.61 -3.47
N TRP A 66 10.32 5.30 -3.48
CA TRP A 66 9.58 4.40 -2.60
C TRP A 66 10.03 4.59 -1.18
N THR A 67 9.09 4.54 -0.25
CA THR A 67 9.38 4.63 1.18
C THR A 67 8.52 3.65 1.97
N ILE A 68 9.12 3.17 3.05
CA ILE A 68 8.45 2.33 4.03
C ILE A 68 8.96 2.69 5.43
N THR A 69 8.07 2.72 6.40
CA THR A 69 8.43 2.94 7.80
C THR A 69 8.09 1.69 8.60
N PHE A 70 9.05 1.14 9.29
CA PHE A 70 8.92 -0.02 10.15
C PHE A 70 9.59 0.23 11.51
N ARG A 71 9.46 -0.71 12.45
CA ARG A 71 10.16 -0.63 13.72
C ARG A 71 11.38 -1.53 13.69
N ASP A 72 12.49 -1.03 14.19
CA ASP A 72 13.73 -1.81 14.35
C ASP A 72 13.65 -2.74 15.59
N ALA A 73 14.74 -3.43 15.88
CA ALA A 73 14.85 -4.32 17.03
C ALA A 73 14.68 -3.62 18.39
N ASP A 74 14.91 -2.30 18.43
CA ASP A 74 14.74 -1.45 19.62
C ASP A 74 13.34 -0.80 19.69
N ASP A 75 12.40 -1.25 18.85
CA ASP A 75 11.05 -0.70 18.68
C ASP A 75 11.02 0.79 18.22
N LYS A 76 12.10 1.27 17.63
CA LYS A 76 12.20 2.62 17.10
C LYS A 76 11.71 2.69 15.66
N PRO A 77 10.97 3.74 15.27
CA PRO A 77 10.54 3.90 13.89
C PRO A 77 11.72 4.22 12.98
N VAL A 78 11.91 3.41 11.95
CA VAL A 78 12.91 3.62 10.90
C VAL A 78 12.19 3.82 9.58
N SER A 79 12.41 4.97 8.94
CA SER A 79 11.93 5.23 7.58
C SER A 79 13.06 5.06 6.59
N VAL A 80 12.81 4.28 5.56
CA VAL A 80 13.79 4.04 4.50
C VAL A 80 13.22 4.49 3.15
N PHE A 81 14.13 4.86 2.25
CA PHE A 81 13.85 5.39 0.93
C PHE A 81 14.70 4.68 -0.11
N GLY A 82 14.15 4.44 -1.29
CA GLY A 82 14.85 3.84 -2.41
C GLY A 82 14.11 4.06 -3.72
N GLU A 83 14.85 4.05 -4.82
CA GLU A 83 14.29 4.26 -6.15
C GLU A 83 13.67 2.98 -6.71
N LYS A 84 14.18 1.85 -6.28
CA LYS A 84 13.83 0.53 -6.82
C LYS A 84 13.53 -0.45 -5.70
N VAL A 85 12.41 -1.13 -5.80
CA VAL A 85 11.94 -2.10 -4.81
C VAL A 85 11.48 -3.37 -5.53
N THR A 86 11.97 -4.51 -5.09
CA THR A 86 11.44 -5.80 -5.50
C THR A 86 10.31 -6.21 -4.57
N VAL A 87 9.15 -6.49 -5.11
CA VAL A 87 7.94 -6.89 -4.39
C VAL A 87 7.60 -8.33 -4.72
N ARG A 88 7.46 -9.16 -3.69
CA ARG A 88 6.85 -10.49 -3.77
C ARG A 88 5.47 -10.40 -3.15
N ALA A 89 4.44 -10.48 -3.97
CA ALA A 89 3.05 -10.33 -3.54
C ALA A 89 2.43 -11.70 -3.23
N PHE A 90 1.77 -11.83 -2.07
CA PHE A 90 1.08 -13.05 -1.65
C PHE A 90 -0.44 -12.92 -1.75
N PHE A 91 -0.94 -11.69 -1.70
CA PHE A 91 -2.35 -11.43 -1.73
C PHE A 91 -2.64 -10.15 -2.49
N ARG A 92 -3.73 -10.18 -3.26
CA ARG A 92 -4.36 -9.02 -3.88
C ARG A 92 -5.84 -9.02 -3.59
N GLY A 93 -6.33 -7.88 -3.17
CA GLY A 93 -7.76 -7.62 -3.01
C GLY A 93 -8.09 -6.19 -3.39
N TYR A 94 -9.35 -5.84 -3.28
CA TYR A 94 -9.86 -4.51 -3.56
C TYR A 94 -10.65 -4.01 -2.37
N ARG A 95 -10.72 -2.70 -2.20
CA ARG A 95 -11.65 -2.05 -1.28
C ARG A 95 -12.08 -0.70 -1.80
N TYR A 96 -13.18 -0.22 -1.30
CA TYR A 96 -13.63 1.14 -1.51
C TYR A 96 -13.26 2.03 -0.34
N SER A 97 -12.93 3.28 -0.63
CA SER A 97 -12.65 4.28 0.41
C SER A 97 -13.07 5.68 -0.04
N VAL A 98 -13.49 6.49 0.93
CA VAL A 98 -13.67 7.94 0.79
C VAL A 98 -12.76 8.62 1.79
N TRP A 99 -11.92 9.50 1.28
CA TRP A 99 -11.07 10.38 2.06
C TRP A 99 -11.54 11.81 1.85
N ASP A 100 -11.86 12.50 2.94
CA ASP A 100 -12.16 13.93 2.93
C ASP A 100 -10.85 14.69 2.92
N THR A 101 -10.54 15.34 1.79
CA THR A 101 -9.28 16.06 1.62
C THR A 101 -9.25 17.39 2.37
N ASP A 102 -10.42 17.99 2.64
CA ASP A 102 -10.52 19.27 3.33
C ASP A 102 -10.33 19.12 4.85
N ASN A 103 -10.84 18.02 5.40
CA ASN A 103 -10.73 17.72 6.82
C ASN A 103 -9.66 16.67 7.14
N GLU A 104 -8.90 16.20 6.15
CA GLU A 104 -7.83 15.20 6.27
C GLU A 104 -8.25 13.93 7.02
N LYS A 105 -9.46 13.44 6.79
CA LYS A 105 -10.01 12.28 7.49
C LYS A 105 -10.56 11.20 6.56
N LEU A 106 -10.48 9.97 7.02
CA LEU A 106 -11.15 8.84 6.39
C LEU A 106 -12.65 8.88 6.78
N ILE A 107 -13.54 8.96 5.78
CA ILE A 107 -14.99 8.92 5.97
C ILE A 107 -15.49 7.49 5.85
N LEU A 108 -15.14 6.83 4.75
CA LEU A 108 -15.63 5.50 4.43
C LEU A 108 -14.48 4.56 4.11
N LEU A 109 -14.59 3.35 4.65
CA LEU A 109 -13.70 2.24 4.33
C LEU A 109 -14.50 0.94 4.26
N SER A 110 -14.47 0.28 3.12
CA SER A 110 -15.13 -1.01 2.97
C SER A 110 -14.27 -2.18 3.41
N SER A 111 -14.91 -3.34 3.63
CA SER A 111 -14.23 -4.64 3.66
C SER A 111 -13.44 -4.88 2.37
N ILE A 112 -12.43 -5.75 2.45
CA ILE A 112 -11.66 -6.17 1.28
C ILE A 112 -12.43 -7.28 0.56
N PHE A 113 -12.47 -7.19 -0.77
CA PHE A 113 -13.07 -8.19 -1.64
C PHE A 113 -12.06 -8.63 -2.71
N LYS A 114 -12.23 -9.84 -3.24
CA LYS A 114 -11.36 -10.43 -4.27
C LYS A 114 -12.02 -10.45 -5.64
N ASN A 115 -13.32 -10.56 -5.68
CA ASN A 115 -14.10 -10.57 -6.92
C ASN A 115 -15.34 -9.68 -6.81
N TRP A 116 -15.86 -9.27 -7.96
CA TRP A 116 -16.93 -8.28 -8.06
C TRP A 116 -18.32 -8.79 -7.64
N ASN A 117 -18.46 -10.09 -7.39
CA ASN A 117 -19.70 -10.71 -6.92
C ASN A 117 -19.78 -10.87 -5.40
N GLU A 118 -18.68 -10.62 -4.68
CA GLU A 118 -18.65 -10.68 -3.22
C GLU A 118 -19.49 -9.55 -2.60
N SER A 119 -20.06 -9.82 -1.44
CA SER A 119 -20.66 -8.77 -0.60
C SER A 119 -19.59 -7.92 0.03
N VAL A 120 -19.80 -6.62 0.02
CA VAL A 120 -18.91 -5.61 0.59
C VAL A 120 -19.69 -4.82 1.63
N ILE A 121 -19.15 -4.77 2.84
CA ILE A 121 -19.69 -4.00 3.97
C ILE A 121 -18.69 -2.90 4.30
N ASP A 122 -19.17 -1.67 4.53
CA ASP A 122 -18.32 -0.57 4.97
C ASP A 122 -18.42 -0.30 6.48
N ASN A 123 -17.59 0.60 6.96
CA ASN A 123 -17.56 1.02 8.37
C ASN A 123 -18.81 1.77 8.84
N MET A 124 -19.73 2.11 7.95
CA MET A 124 -21.05 2.71 8.27
C MET A 124 -22.17 1.68 8.23
N GLY A 125 -21.87 0.42 7.86
CA GLY A 125 -22.81 -0.68 7.78
C GLY A 125 -23.56 -0.81 6.45
N ASN A 126 -23.17 -0.04 5.42
CA ASN A 126 -23.77 -0.22 4.09
C ASN A 126 -23.23 -1.49 3.45
N GLU A 127 -24.14 -2.31 2.93
CA GLU A 127 -23.82 -3.60 2.30
C GLU A 127 -24.32 -3.66 0.88
N HIS A 128 -23.43 -3.96 -0.05
CA HIS A 128 -23.75 -4.16 -1.48
C HIS A 128 -22.78 -5.16 -2.12
N THR A 129 -23.20 -5.76 -3.24
CA THR A 129 -22.27 -6.51 -4.09
C THR A 129 -21.17 -5.58 -4.60
N ALA A 130 -19.90 -6.00 -4.56
CA ALA A 130 -18.76 -5.19 -4.94
C ALA A 130 -18.90 -4.49 -6.28
N GLY A 131 -19.38 -5.18 -7.31
CA GLY A 131 -19.60 -4.59 -8.65
C GLY A 131 -20.67 -3.51 -8.69
N LYS A 132 -21.59 -3.47 -7.73
CA LYS A 132 -22.66 -2.47 -7.64
C LYS A 132 -22.40 -1.40 -6.58
N TYR A 133 -21.44 -1.63 -5.67
CA TYR A 133 -21.17 -0.84 -4.48
C TYR A 133 -21.00 0.64 -4.82
N LYS A 134 -20.08 0.96 -5.73
CA LYS A 134 -19.79 2.36 -6.09
C LYS A 134 -21.03 3.09 -6.61
N LYS A 135 -21.81 2.45 -7.49
CA LYS A 135 -23.03 3.06 -8.06
C LYS A 135 -24.10 3.28 -6.99
N ALA A 136 -24.27 2.32 -6.07
CA ALA A 136 -25.23 2.43 -4.98
C ALA A 136 -24.83 3.57 -4.02
N MET A 137 -23.56 3.62 -3.61
CA MET A 137 -23.07 4.63 -2.68
C MET A 137 -23.14 6.05 -3.25
N ILE A 138 -22.85 6.26 -4.53
CA ILE A 138 -22.97 7.57 -5.18
C ILE A 138 -24.44 7.99 -5.29
N ARG A 139 -25.36 7.05 -5.56
CA ARG A 139 -26.78 7.35 -5.58
C ARG A 139 -27.30 7.83 -4.21
N ASP A 140 -26.84 7.18 -3.14
CA ASP A 140 -27.31 7.42 -1.78
C ASP A 140 -26.55 8.60 -1.11
N PHE A 141 -25.31 8.85 -1.58
CA PHE A 141 -24.40 9.92 -1.12
C PHE A 141 -23.76 10.63 -2.32
N PRO A 142 -24.48 11.57 -2.99
CA PRO A 142 -23.96 12.21 -4.21
C PRO A 142 -22.65 12.97 -4.02
N GLU A 143 -22.34 13.41 -2.81
CA GLU A 143 -21.08 14.07 -2.44
C GLU A 143 -19.85 13.17 -2.71
N TYR A 144 -20.03 11.84 -2.81
CA TYR A 144 -18.93 10.90 -3.10
C TYR A 144 -18.48 10.91 -4.57
N GLU A 145 -19.06 11.77 -5.41
CA GLU A 145 -18.53 12.10 -6.74
C GLU A 145 -17.66 13.36 -6.77
N THR A 146 -17.67 14.17 -5.71
CA THR A 146 -16.89 15.41 -5.69
C THR A 146 -15.38 15.14 -5.64
N SER A 147 -14.58 16.13 -6.00
CA SER A 147 -13.11 16.00 -5.96
C SER A 147 -12.57 15.85 -4.54
N THR A 148 -13.26 16.41 -3.55
CA THR A 148 -12.84 16.44 -2.14
C THR A 148 -13.20 15.16 -1.36
N THR A 149 -14.32 14.51 -1.72
CA THR A 149 -14.83 13.29 -1.05
C THR A 149 -15.08 12.14 -2.01
N GLN A 150 -14.21 11.97 -2.99
CA GLN A 150 -14.40 10.98 -4.05
C GLN A 150 -14.31 9.53 -3.54
N LEU A 151 -15.34 8.72 -3.85
CA LEU A 151 -15.30 7.27 -3.63
C LEU A 151 -14.35 6.60 -4.63
N LYS A 152 -13.27 6.06 -4.11
CA LYS A 152 -12.21 5.41 -4.89
C LYS A 152 -12.14 3.92 -4.60
N CYS A 153 -11.98 3.13 -5.65
CA CYS A 153 -11.54 1.76 -5.53
C CYS A 153 -10.02 1.73 -5.39
N GLN A 154 -9.52 0.93 -4.46
CA GLN A 154 -8.10 0.73 -4.20
C GLN A 154 -7.75 -0.74 -4.36
N GLN A 155 -6.55 -1.04 -4.82
CA GLN A 155 -5.98 -2.38 -4.74
C GLN A 155 -5.15 -2.48 -3.47
N ILE A 156 -5.33 -3.56 -2.74
CA ILE A 156 -4.58 -3.89 -1.55
C ILE A 156 -3.70 -5.08 -1.85
N ILE A 157 -2.41 -4.91 -1.67
CA ILE A 157 -1.41 -5.95 -1.90
C ILE A 157 -0.71 -6.21 -0.57
N TYR A 158 -0.71 -7.46 -0.14
CA TYR A 158 0.16 -7.93 0.93
C TYR A 158 1.31 -8.70 0.32
N GLY A 159 2.49 -8.51 0.87
CA GLY A 159 3.67 -9.15 0.35
C GLY A 159 4.91 -8.82 1.16
N ARG A 160 6.05 -8.99 0.52
CA ARG A 160 7.37 -8.66 1.05
C ARG A 160 8.08 -7.74 0.08
N ALA A 161 8.86 -6.82 0.63
CA ALA A 161 9.62 -5.83 -0.12
C ALA A 161 11.12 -5.96 0.18
N THR A 162 11.91 -5.92 -0.87
CA THR A 162 13.37 -5.77 -0.80
C THR A 162 13.75 -4.49 -1.52
N PHE A 163 14.44 -3.61 -0.82
CA PHE A 163 14.90 -2.34 -1.40
C PHE A 163 16.30 -2.50 -1.97
N GLU A 164 16.51 -1.96 -3.15
CA GLU A 164 17.82 -1.85 -3.75
C GLU A 164 18.43 -0.49 -3.34
N ASN A 165 19.62 -0.51 -2.74
CA ASN A 165 20.34 0.69 -2.30
C ASN A 165 19.50 1.65 -1.40
N ALA A 166 18.78 1.08 -0.43
CA ALA A 166 18.00 1.88 0.50
C ALA A 166 18.85 2.78 1.38
N VAL A 167 18.30 3.94 1.71
CA VAL A 167 18.89 4.87 2.68
C VAL A 167 17.86 5.26 3.74
N ASP A 168 18.33 5.56 4.94
CA ASP A 168 17.51 6.15 5.98
C ASP A 168 17.30 7.67 5.75
N MET A 169 16.58 8.31 6.66
CA MET A 169 16.34 9.75 6.60
C MET A 169 17.65 10.58 6.72
N HIS A 170 18.73 10.03 7.24
CA HIS A 170 20.05 10.65 7.31
C HIS A 170 20.96 10.30 6.11
N LYS A 171 20.39 9.69 5.06
CA LYS A 171 21.07 9.21 3.86
C LYS A 171 22.14 8.14 4.14
N LYS A 172 22.04 7.44 5.26
CA LYS A 172 22.90 6.30 5.56
C LYS A 172 22.36 5.05 4.88
N PRO A 173 23.19 4.23 4.27
CA PRO A 173 22.77 2.97 3.68
C PRO A 173 22.12 2.05 4.73
N VAL A 174 20.97 1.49 4.37
CA VAL A 174 20.22 0.54 5.20
C VAL A 174 19.89 -0.67 4.34
N GLU A 175 20.13 -1.85 4.89
CA GLU A 175 19.71 -3.08 4.21
C GLU A 175 18.27 -3.41 4.59
N VAL A 176 17.41 -3.54 3.57
CA VAL A 176 16.02 -3.94 3.72
C VAL A 176 15.74 -5.10 2.79
N VAL A 177 15.70 -6.31 3.35
CA VAL A 177 15.48 -7.54 2.61
C VAL A 177 14.25 -8.25 3.16
N ASP A 178 13.34 -8.60 2.24
CA ASP A 178 12.18 -9.45 2.50
C ASP A 178 11.28 -8.92 3.65
N LEU A 179 11.13 -7.59 3.74
CA LEU A 179 10.34 -6.91 4.77
C LEU A 179 8.83 -7.12 4.50
N PRO A 180 8.05 -7.66 5.46
CA PRO A 180 6.60 -7.74 5.32
C PRO A 180 5.99 -6.35 5.11
N MET A 181 5.06 -6.23 4.15
CA MET A 181 4.49 -4.94 3.81
C MET A 181 3.05 -5.02 3.30
N THR A 182 2.37 -3.88 3.37
CA THR A 182 1.12 -3.59 2.66
C THR A 182 1.35 -2.48 1.64
N TRP A 183 0.91 -2.70 0.42
CA TRP A 183 0.87 -1.65 -0.59
C TRP A 183 -0.57 -1.36 -1.00
N VAL A 184 -0.95 -0.08 -0.94
CA VAL A 184 -2.27 0.40 -1.37
C VAL A 184 -2.09 1.14 -2.69
N ALA A 185 -2.37 0.44 -3.79
CA ALA A 185 -2.35 1.05 -5.13
C ALA A 185 -3.68 1.74 -5.42
N LYS A 186 -3.63 3.06 -5.64
CA LYS A 186 -4.78 3.92 -5.91
C LYS A 186 -4.42 5.00 -6.93
N GLY A 187 -5.44 5.64 -7.51
CA GLY A 187 -5.22 6.72 -8.49
C GLY A 187 -4.39 6.24 -9.68
N SER A 188 -3.30 6.95 -9.98
CA SER A 188 -2.39 6.60 -11.09
C SER A 188 -1.72 5.23 -10.93
N GLY A 189 -1.57 4.73 -9.70
CA GLY A 189 -1.00 3.41 -9.46
C GLY A 189 -1.96 2.24 -9.65
N PHE A 190 -3.25 2.48 -9.80
CA PHE A 190 -4.24 1.39 -9.88
C PHE A 190 -4.08 0.55 -11.15
N MET A 191 -4.02 1.18 -12.31
CA MET A 191 -3.94 0.49 -13.61
C MET A 191 -2.59 -0.22 -13.82
N PRO A 192 -1.42 0.42 -13.60
CA PRO A 192 -0.13 -0.26 -13.75
C PRO A 192 -0.03 -1.58 -12.98
N VAL A 193 -0.52 -1.58 -11.73
CA VAL A 193 -0.58 -2.81 -10.91
C VAL A 193 -1.54 -3.84 -11.49
N SER A 194 -2.72 -3.40 -11.96
CA SER A 194 -3.69 -4.30 -12.59
C SER A 194 -3.14 -4.96 -13.84
N ASP A 195 -2.46 -4.19 -14.68
CA ASP A 195 -1.93 -4.67 -15.96
C ASP A 195 -0.78 -5.66 -15.73
N ALA A 196 0.14 -5.38 -14.81
CA ALA A 196 1.21 -6.30 -14.46
C ALA A 196 0.66 -7.64 -13.92
N ILE A 197 -0.30 -7.59 -13.00
CA ILE A 197 -0.89 -8.82 -12.45
C ILE A 197 -1.70 -9.57 -13.51
N LYS A 198 -2.34 -8.86 -14.45
CA LYS A 198 -3.03 -9.50 -15.56
C LYS A 198 -2.06 -10.29 -16.43
N VAL A 199 -0.88 -9.76 -16.74
CA VAL A 199 0.16 -10.50 -17.49
C VAL A 199 0.52 -11.81 -16.79
N LEU A 200 0.73 -11.80 -15.47
CA LEU A 200 0.98 -13.03 -14.71
C LEU A 200 -0.21 -14.01 -14.77
N THR A 201 -1.43 -13.49 -14.67
CA THR A 201 -2.65 -14.30 -14.76
C THR A 201 -2.78 -14.97 -16.13
N ASP A 202 -2.53 -14.23 -17.21
CA ASP A 202 -2.58 -14.74 -18.57
C ASP A 202 -1.52 -15.82 -18.82
N ARG A 203 -0.37 -15.70 -18.16
CA ARG A 203 0.71 -16.70 -18.18
C ARG A 203 0.49 -17.85 -17.19
N LYS A 204 -0.55 -17.82 -16.36
CA LYS A 204 -0.84 -18.78 -15.28
C LYS A 204 0.28 -18.90 -14.24
N VAL A 205 0.96 -17.81 -13.97
CA VAL A 205 2.02 -17.70 -12.97
C VAL A 205 1.44 -17.10 -11.69
N LEU A 206 1.79 -17.66 -10.54
CA LEU A 206 1.39 -17.13 -9.25
C LEU A 206 2.24 -15.90 -8.88
N MET A 207 1.60 -14.86 -8.33
CA MET A 207 2.30 -13.62 -7.91
C MET A 207 3.40 -13.90 -6.86
N GLU A 208 3.22 -14.93 -6.03
CA GLU A 208 4.18 -15.32 -5.00
C GLU A 208 5.45 -15.97 -5.56
N GLU A 209 5.34 -16.55 -6.76
CA GLU A 209 6.46 -17.19 -7.46
C GLU A 209 7.22 -16.21 -8.35
N TYR A 210 6.61 -15.08 -8.67
CA TYR A 210 7.15 -14.11 -9.61
C TYR A 210 7.24 -12.71 -9.01
N PRO A 211 8.34 -12.42 -8.29
CA PRO A 211 8.56 -11.06 -7.77
C PRO A 211 8.74 -10.07 -8.92
N PHE A 212 8.16 -8.89 -8.80
CA PHE A 212 8.34 -7.82 -9.75
C PHE A 212 9.08 -6.65 -9.13
N THR A 213 9.90 -6.02 -9.94
CA THR A 213 10.58 -4.79 -9.58
C THR A 213 9.67 -3.60 -9.85
N ILE A 214 9.57 -2.71 -8.88
CA ILE A 214 8.82 -1.47 -9.00
C ILE A 214 9.74 -0.26 -8.89
N THR A 215 9.59 0.64 -9.84
CA THR A 215 10.19 1.98 -9.87
C THR A 215 9.09 3.03 -9.93
N THR A 216 9.43 4.29 -10.10
CA THR A 216 8.44 5.35 -10.28
C THR A 216 8.75 6.15 -11.55
N HIS A 217 7.70 6.55 -12.24
CA HIS A 217 7.77 7.47 -13.37
C HIS A 217 7.13 8.80 -13.01
N LYS A 218 7.86 9.89 -13.25
CA LYS A 218 7.37 11.25 -13.00
C LYS A 218 6.51 11.72 -14.15
N LEU A 219 5.29 12.12 -13.85
CA LEU A 219 4.32 12.63 -14.80
C LEU A 219 3.86 14.04 -14.41
N LYS A 220 3.37 14.78 -15.40
CA LYS A 220 2.82 16.13 -15.22
C LYS A 220 1.46 16.22 -15.90
N LYS A 221 0.46 16.73 -15.17
CA LYS A 221 -0.86 17.04 -15.69
C LYS A 221 -1.23 18.46 -15.30
N GLY A 222 -1.18 19.38 -16.27
CA GLY A 222 -1.30 20.81 -15.97
C GLY A 222 -0.20 21.30 -15.03
N ALA A 223 -0.55 21.92 -13.93
CA ALA A 223 0.39 22.38 -12.90
C ALA A 223 0.80 21.29 -11.91
N VAL A 224 0.13 20.14 -11.91
CA VAL A 224 0.35 19.09 -10.93
C VAL A 224 1.39 18.10 -11.44
N THR A 225 2.41 17.86 -10.61
CA THR A 225 3.39 16.79 -10.80
C THR A 225 3.05 15.62 -9.90
N TYR A 226 3.04 14.41 -10.44
CA TYR A 226 2.81 13.18 -9.68
C TYR A 226 3.72 12.05 -10.19
N TRP A 227 3.79 10.98 -9.42
CA TRP A 227 4.55 9.78 -9.76
C TRP A 227 3.60 8.59 -9.82
N GLU A 228 3.79 7.77 -10.83
CA GLU A 228 3.10 6.49 -10.94
C GLU A 228 4.10 5.34 -10.82
N PRO A 229 3.67 4.20 -10.24
CA PRO A 229 4.50 3.01 -10.22
C PRO A 229 4.68 2.45 -11.63
N VAL A 230 5.89 2.03 -11.93
CA VAL A 230 6.24 1.23 -13.11
C VAL A 230 6.65 -0.14 -12.59
N LEU A 231 6.03 -1.19 -13.13
CA LEU A 231 6.30 -2.56 -12.76
C LEU A 231 7.11 -3.21 -13.89
N GLU A 232 8.28 -3.70 -13.55
CA GLU A 232 9.17 -4.40 -14.45
C GLU A 232 9.16 -5.89 -14.08
N GLU A 233 9.07 -6.74 -15.09
CA GLU A 233 9.25 -8.18 -14.91
C GLU A 233 10.73 -8.48 -14.67
N ASN A 234 11.03 -9.29 -13.67
CA ASN A 234 12.39 -9.77 -13.40
C ASN A 234 12.70 -11.03 -14.19
#